data_84d846aa5a0d111681e784e6040291dd
#
_entry.id   84d846aa5a0d111681e784e6040291dd
#
_cell.length_a   1.000
_cell.length_b   1.000
_cell.length_c   1.000
_cell.angle_alpha   90.00
_cell.angle_beta   90.00
_cell.angle_gamma   90.00
#
_symmetry.space_group_name_H-M   'P 1'
#
loop_
_entity.id
_entity.type
_entity.pdbx_description
1 polymer ?
#
loop_
_entity_poly.entity_id
_entity_poly.type
_entity_poly.pdbx_seq_one_letter_code
_entity_poly.pdbx_strand_id
1 'polypeptide(L)'
;MVRFSVRTFGFPEIRRDDGPCQLALRKGLALLIYLAEAKGSVGRDVLATMFWPESAEEVVRARLRRLLHRLQLALGEDVLTTDRSTVCWSSAIDLQVDSQLFEQACDRGDFEQACRLYQRDFLEGFSPGDCPQFEEWAYFRKEALRGRAIQALERVVHEKNATGDYAGAAAHAGRLVELDSLSEVYGRHLIRNLLLAGDRATAERHFEALTQRLRGELDVAPEAETRALVTTRAALPVGEPPPTRYVSGGGIHLAFQTYGAGRFDVLVLPGFVSHVERVWEEPRCRAFLSSLAAMGRLILLDRRGIGLSDRVGFTPSVDATAQDIGTVLDAVGSRRVVLFGASEGGPACIKFTADHPDRVAGLILFASLAKGSATPDYPHALRASQYDTWLQQLVAVWGGPAGIETFAPSLSGDPKARAWWAGLLRAASSPGALSGVLQALRDTDVRSLLGRISAPTLVLHRRGDRAVRIGAGRHLGSHIAQARFIELDGADHWAFAGDQQPVLASIRQFVGSLAA
;
A
#
# COMPACT_ATOMS: atom_id res chain seq x y z
N MET A 1 -23.63 7.68 39.06
CA MET A 1 -24.08 8.59 38.00
C MET A 1 -24.87 7.73 37.01
N VAL A 2 -26.09 8.08 36.67
CA VAL A 2 -26.91 7.31 35.70
C VAL A 2 -26.31 7.52 34.33
N ARG A 3 -26.14 6.40 33.57
CA ARG A 3 -25.51 6.44 32.24
C ARG A 3 -26.58 6.47 31.16
N PHE A 4 -26.43 7.39 30.21
CA PHE A 4 -27.21 7.43 29.00
C PHE A 4 -26.31 7.25 27.78
N SER A 5 -26.74 6.43 26.83
CA SER A 5 -26.11 6.32 25.52
C SER A 5 -27.11 6.72 24.43
N VAL A 6 -26.67 7.58 23.54
CA VAL A 6 -27.43 8.04 22.37
C VAL A 6 -26.74 7.45 21.14
N ARG A 7 -27.43 6.55 20.46
CA ARG A 7 -27.01 6.02 19.17
C ARG A 7 -27.62 6.88 18.10
N THR A 8 -26.78 7.44 17.23
CA THR A 8 -27.16 8.32 16.13
C THR A 8 -26.83 7.71 14.76
N PHE A 9 -25.88 6.74 14.71
CA PHE A 9 -25.57 6.01 13.48
C PHE A 9 -26.61 4.90 13.25
N GLY A 10 -27.35 5.02 12.14
CA GLY A 10 -28.52 4.21 11.83
C GLY A 10 -29.79 4.80 12.41
N PHE A 11 -30.81 3.97 12.66
CA PHE A 11 -32.04 4.42 13.31
C PHE A 11 -31.74 4.80 14.77
N PRO A 12 -32.07 6.02 15.20
CA PRO A 12 -31.64 6.52 16.50
C PRO A 12 -32.31 5.82 17.68
N GLU A 13 -31.53 5.63 18.73
CA GLU A 13 -31.96 4.99 19.97
C GLU A 13 -31.32 5.67 21.17
N ILE A 14 -32.10 5.83 22.25
CA ILE A 14 -31.58 6.26 23.56
C ILE A 14 -31.72 5.12 24.54
N ARG A 15 -30.65 4.84 25.28
CA ARG A 15 -30.60 3.79 26.29
C ARG A 15 -30.20 4.40 27.65
N ARG A 16 -30.77 3.85 28.70
CA ARG A 16 -30.43 4.15 30.09
C ARG A 16 -29.92 2.89 30.75
N ASP A 17 -28.70 2.91 31.30
CA ASP A 17 -28.09 1.77 31.98
C ASP A 17 -28.29 0.43 31.20
N ASP A 18 -27.98 0.44 29.90
CA ASP A 18 -28.12 -0.65 28.94
C ASP A 18 -29.57 -1.07 28.57
N GLY A 19 -30.61 -0.48 29.14
CA GLY A 19 -32.00 -0.66 28.75
C GLY A 19 -32.48 0.37 27.73
N PRO A 20 -33.30 -0.01 26.71
CA PRO A 20 -33.86 0.96 25.76
C PRO A 20 -34.90 1.86 26.42
N CYS A 21 -34.80 3.17 26.16
CA CYS A 21 -35.86 4.12 26.59
C CYS A 21 -36.98 4.14 25.56
N GLN A 22 -38.19 3.78 25.97
CA GLN A 22 -39.36 3.84 25.08
C GLN A 22 -39.85 5.29 24.96
N LEU A 23 -39.47 5.94 23.86
CA LEU A 23 -39.90 7.29 23.53
C LEU A 23 -40.97 7.23 22.45
N ALA A 24 -42.23 7.37 22.84
CA ALA A 24 -43.37 7.29 21.93
C ALA A 24 -43.46 8.44 20.90
N LEU A 25 -42.67 9.51 21.08
CA LEU A 25 -42.77 10.75 20.29
C LEU A 25 -41.50 10.94 19.43
N ARG A 26 -41.62 10.83 18.10
CA ARG A 26 -40.51 11.08 17.17
C ARG A 26 -39.88 12.46 17.35
N LYS A 27 -40.70 13.54 17.52
CA LYS A 27 -40.17 14.89 17.81
C LYS A 27 -39.43 14.97 19.15
N GLY A 28 -39.80 14.15 20.14
CA GLY A 28 -39.07 14.06 21.40
C GLY A 28 -37.70 13.45 21.23
N LEU A 29 -37.59 12.36 20.48
CA LEU A 29 -36.34 11.73 20.16
C LEU A 29 -35.43 12.68 19.35
N ALA A 30 -35.97 13.35 18.33
CA ALA A 30 -35.23 14.33 17.54
C ALA A 30 -34.68 15.49 18.40
N LEU A 31 -35.50 16.01 19.33
CA LEU A 31 -35.07 17.07 20.26
C LEU A 31 -33.93 16.61 21.17
N LEU A 32 -34.01 15.41 21.73
CA LEU A 32 -32.98 14.86 22.60
C LEU A 32 -31.64 14.66 21.83
N ILE A 33 -31.71 14.18 20.60
CA ILE A 33 -30.55 14.03 19.73
C ILE A 33 -29.92 15.40 19.43
N TYR A 34 -30.73 16.36 19.05
CA TYR A 34 -30.25 17.72 18.78
C TYR A 34 -29.54 18.33 19.99
N LEU A 35 -30.13 18.18 21.20
CA LEU A 35 -29.51 18.62 22.45
C LEU A 35 -28.19 17.86 22.76
N ALA A 36 -28.11 16.56 22.44
CA ALA A 36 -26.91 15.77 22.65
C ALA A 36 -25.78 16.24 21.73
N GLU A 37 -26.08 16.48 20.46
CA GLU A 37 -25.12 16.98 19.47
C GLU A 37 -24.64 18.41 19.75
N ALA A 38 -25.49 19.26 20.31
CA ALA A 38 -25.15 20.66 20.60
C ALA A 38 -24.08 20.84 21.71
N LYS A 39 -23.76 19.79 22.47
CA LYS A 39 -22.73 19.79 23.53
C LYS A 39 -22.88 20.92 24.56
N GLY A 40 -24.08 21.42 24.76
CA GLY A 40 -24.35 22.55 25.67
C GLY A 40 -25.82 22.96 25.75
N SER A 41 -26.06 24.14 26.33
CA SER A 41 -27.39 24.69 26.47
C SER A 41 -27.90 25.26 25.13
N VAL A 42 -29.11 24.87 24.74
CA VAL A 42 -29.79 25.36 23.53
C VAL A 42 -30.95 26.28 23.89
N GLY A 43 -31.05 27.41 23.21
CA GLY A 43 -32.13 28.38 23.42
C GLY A 43 -33.52 27.80 23.07
N ARG A 44 -34.49 28.08 23.89
CA ARG A 44 -35.89 27.63 23.64
C ARG A 44 -36.46 28.16 22.33
N ASP A 45 -36.06 29.35 21.92
CA ASP A 45 -36.47 29.94 20.65
C ASP A 45 -35.87 29.20 19.44
N VAL A 46 -34.61 28.74 19.57
CA VAL A 46 -33.96 27.87 18.56
C VAL A 46 -34.72 26.56 18.43
N LEU A 47 -35.07 25.91 19.56
CA LEU A 47 -35.84 24.67 19.55
C LEU A 47 -37.25 24.89 19.01
N ALA A 48 -37.85 26.03 19.33
CA ALA A 48 -39.15 26.43 18.84
C ALA A 48 -39.17 26.52 17.30
N THR A 49 -38.23 27.25 16.74
CA THR A 49 -38.10 27.45 15.30
C THR A 49 -37.79 26.13 14.60
N MET A 50 -36.89 25.31 15.17
CA MET A 50 -36.48 24.03 14.59
C MET A 50 -37.63 23.00 14.50
N PHE A 51 -38.48 22.92 15.52
CA PHE A 51 -39.49 21.86 15.61
C PHE A 51 -40.92 22.31 15.27
N TRP A 52 -41.20 23.63 15.25
CA TRP A 52 -42.53 24.18 14.93
C TRP A 52 -42.45 25.53 14.18
N PRO A 53 -41.82 25.59 13.01
CA PRO A 53 -41.52 26.86 12.31
C PRO A 53 -42.74 27.66 11.92
N GLU A 54 -43.86 27.00 11.64
CA GLU A 54 -45.10 27.65 11.14
C GLU A 54 -46.10 27.98 12.23
N SER A 55 -45.78 27.83 13.51
CA SER A 55 -46.73 27.99 14.60
C SER A 55 -46.56 29.33 15.33
N ALA A 56 -47.64 29.95 15.78
CA ALA A 56 -47.58 31.17 16.59
C ALA A 56 -46.79 30.93 17.89
N GLU A 57 -46.03 31.91 18.33
CA GLU A 57 -45.04 31.83 19.42
C GLU A 57 -45.63 31.26 20.73
N GLU A 58 -46.83 31.70 21.14
CA GLU A 58 -47.50 31.21 22.36
C GLU A 58 -47.85 29.71 22.26
N VAL A 59 -48.28 29.26 21.08
CA VAL A 59 -48.59 27.84 20.80
C VAL A 59 -47.34 26.99 20.86
N VAL A 60 -46.25 27.47 20.28
CA VAL A 60 -44.96 26.78 20.27
C VAL A 60 -44.42 26.64 21.68
N ARG A 61 -44.41 27.70 22.48
CA ARG A 61 -43.99 27.67 23.88
C ARG A 61 -44.76 26.63 24.70
N ALA A 62 -46.09 26.56 24.49
CA ALA A 62 -46.91 25.55 25.15
C ALA A 62 -46.62 24.11 24.68
N ARG A 63 -46.39 23.91 23.37
CA ARG A 63 -46.00 22.61 22.79
C ARG A 63 -44.63 22.13 23.31
N LEU A 64 -43.62 23.00 23.31
CA LEU A 64 -42.31 22.71 23.81
C LEU A 64 -42.34 22.34 25.30
N ARG A 65 -43.08 23.11 26.12
CA ARG A 65 -43.24 22.81 27.56
C ARG A 65 -43.85 21.43 27.78
N ARG A 66 -44.93 21.10 27.05
CA ARG A 66 -45.58 19.78 27.14
C ARG A 66 -44.63 18.64 26.69
N LEU A 67 -43.86 18.86 25.62
CA LEU A 67 -42.87 17.87 25.15
C LEU A 67 -41.78 17.62 26.19
N LEU A 68 -41.17 18.68 26.72
CA LEU A 68 -40.13 18.58 27.76
C LEU A 68 -40.68 17.87 29.02
N HIS A 69 -41.85 18.18 29.47
CA HIS A 69 -42.46 17.50 30.62
C HIS A 69 -42.67 16.01 30.35
N ARG A 70 -43.14 15.63 29.14
CA ARG A 70 -43.25 14.20 28.78
C ARG A 70 -41.91 13.50 28.71
N LEU A 71 -40.84 14.14 28.23
CA LEU A 71 -39.52 13.60 28.19
C LEU A 71 -38.93 13.40 29.60
N GLN A 72 -39.16 14.35 30.51
CA GLN A 72 -38.78 14.22 31.92
C GLN A 72 -39.50 13.07 32.61
N LEU A 73 -40.79 12.89 32.36
CA LEU A 73 -41.55 11.74 32.88
C LEU A 73 -41.02 10.40 32.35
N ALA A 74 -40.59 10.35 31.08
CA ALA A 74 -40.11 9.11 30.46
C ALA A 74 -38.64 8.77 30.84
N LEU A 75 -37.80 9.76 31.03
CA LEU A 75 -36.35 9.58 31.26
C LEU A 75 -35.94 9.75 32.73
N GLY A 76 -36.73 10.52 33.51
CA GLY A 76 -36.41 10.97 34.85
C GLY A 76 -36.34 12.50 34.93
N GLU A 77 -36.75 13.08 36.07
CA GLU A 77 -36.84 14.54 36.25
C GLU A 77 -35.49 15.25 36.14
N ASP A 78 -34.38 14.58 36.54
CA ASP A 78 -33.04 15.15 36.58
C ASP A 78 -32.25 14.99 35.27
N VAL A 79 -32.83 14.41 34.22
CA VAL A 79 -32.14 14.11 32.97
C VAL A 79 -31.95 15.35 32.08
N LEU A 80 -32.90 16.25 32.11
CA LEU A 80 -32.85 17.52 31.38
C LEU A 80 -32.83 18.69 32.34
N THR A 81 -31.83 19.55 32.21
CA THR A 81 -31.83 20.87 32.87
C THR A 81 -32.59 21.86 31.97
N THR A 82 -33.61 22.47 32.55
CA THR A 82 -34.46 23.44 31.84
C THR A 82 -34.59 24.71 32.66
N ASP A 83 -34.30 25.85 32.07
CA ASP A 83 -34.57 27.16 32.64
C ASP A 83 -35.54 27.95 31.79
N ARG A 84 -35.69 29.28 32.07
CA ARG A 84 -36.60 30.15 31.32
C ARG A 84 -36.23 30.32 29.86
N SER A 85 -34.95 30.20 29.52
CA SER A 85 -34.38 30.55 28.21
C SER A 85 -33.74 29.35 27.49
N THR A 86 -33.27 28.36 28.22
CA THR A 86 -32.48 27.25 27.63
C THR A 86 -32.95 25.87 28.09
N VAL A 87 -32.44 24.85 27.34
CA VAL A 87 -32.60 23.42 27.62
C VAL A 87 -31.31 22.73 27.31
N CYS A 88 -30.87 21.82 28.16
CA CYS A 88 -29.71 20.93 27.89
C CYS A 88 -29.85 19.57 28.60
N TRP A 89 -29.03 18.62 28.23
CA TRP A 89 -28.81 17.42 29.04
C TRP A 89 -28.16 17.82 30.38
N SER A 90 -28.58 17.18 31.44
CA SER A 90 -28.06 17.46 32.78
C SER A 90 -26.58 17.05 32.92
N SER A 91 -25.82 17.91 33.58
CA SER A 91 -24.41 17.57 33.94
C SER A 91 -24.30 16.50 35.03
N ALA A 92 -25.41 16.11 35.66
CA ALA A 92 -25.46 15.06 36.66
C ALA A 92 -25.50 13.64 36.06
N ILE A 93 -25.61 13.50 34.75
CA ILE A 93 -25.62 12.22 34.04
C ILE A 93 -24.33 11.98 33.27
N ASP A 94 -24.00 10.69 33.01
CA ASP A 94 -22.95 10.28 32.08
C ASP A 94 -23.60 10.08 30.69
N LEU A 95 -23.42 11.06 29.80
CA LEU A 95 -24.00 11.02 28.45
C LEU A 95 -22.93 10.62 27.43
N GLN A 96 -23.15 9.52 26.73
CA GLN A 96 -22.31 9.07 25.64
C GLN A 96 -23.08 9.13 24.31
N VAL A 97 -22.48 9.74 23.29
CA VAL A 97 -23.05 9.89 21.95
C VAL A 97 -22.08 9.27 20.96
N ASP A 98 -22.54 8.30 20.17
CA ASP A 98 -21.68 7.54 19.26
C ASP A 98 -21.02 8.41 18.19
N SER A 99 -21.71 9.42 17.65
CA SER A 99 -21.14 10.40 16.72
C SER A 99 -20.00 11.23 17.35
N GLN A 100 -20.12 11.60 18.62
CA GLN A 100 -19.06 12.32 19.33
C GLN A 100 -17.86 11.42 19.62
N LEU A 101 -18.09 10.17 20.01
CA LEU A 101 -17.03 9.16 20.19
C LEU A 101 -16.29 8.90 18.87
N PHE A 102 -17.03 8.86 17.76
CA PHE A 102 -16.46 8.76 16.42
C PHE A 102 -15.56 9.96 16.10
N GLU A 103 -16.04 11.19 16.30
CA GLU A 103 -15.25 12.40 16.09
C GLU A 103 -13.97 12.41 16.94
N GLN A 104 -14.08 12.05 18.22
CA GLN A 104 -12.94 11.95 19.12
C GLN A 104 -11.92 10.89 18.67
N ALA A 105 -12.38 9.75 18.13
CA ALA A 105 -11.52 8.73 17.58
C ALA A 105 -10.76 9.26 16.34
N CYS A 106 -11.46 9.95 15.43
CA CYS A 106 -10.83 10.61 14.29
C CYS A 106 -9.78 11.65 14.71
N ASP A 107 -10.11 12.49 15.71
CA ASP A 107 -9.22 13.56 16.19
C ASP A 107 -7.95 13.01 16.86
N ARG A 108 -8.03 11.83 17.47
CA ARG A 108 -6.88 11.12 18.06
C ARG A 108 -6.09 10.30 17.04
N GLY A 109 -6.56 10.18 15.79
CA GLY A 109 -5.97 9.32 14.77
C GLY A 109 -6.25 7.83 14.96
N ASP A 110 -7.21 7.46 15.82
CA ASP A 110 -7.65 6.06 15.99
C ASP A 110 -8.71 5.72 14.93
N PHE A 111 -8.24 5.61 13.68
CA PHE A 111 -9.13 5.43 12.54
C PHE A 111 -9.82 4.06 12.53
N GLU A 112 -9.20 3.01 13.09
CA GLU A 112 -9.89 1.72 13.23
C GLU A 112 -11.07 1.80 14.18
N GLN A 113 -10.93 2.50 15.33
CA GLN A 113 -12.02 2.73 16.25
C GLN A 113 -13.12 3.59 15.62
N ALA A 114 -12.73 4.64 14.88
CA ALA A 114 -13.68 5.46 14.12
C ALA A 114 -14.49 4.60 13.14
N CYS A 115 -13.83 3.74 12.37
CA CYS A 115 -14.51 2.82 11.44
C CYS A 115 -15.44 1.81 12.14
N ARG A 116 -15.12 1.39 13.36
CA ARG A 116 -16.01 0.53 14.16
C ARG A 116 -17.26 1.26 14.63
N LEU A 117 -17.16 2.54 14.95
CA LEU A 117 -18.29 3.37 15.40
C LEU A 117 -19.24 3.76 14.26
N TYR A 118 -18.70 4.13 13.10
CA TYR A 118 -19.48 4.52 11.93
C TYR A 118 -19.91 3.29 11.12
N GLN A 119 -21.05 2.69 11.47
CA GLN A 119 -21.57 1.51 10.77
C GLN A 119 -22.67 1.85 9.75
N ARG A 120 -23.37 2.95 9.93
CA ARG A 120 -24.46 3.46 9.09
C ARG A 120 -24.42 4.97 9.06
N ASP A 121 -25.17 5.57 8.14
CA ASP A 121 -25.31 7.03 8.09
C ASP A 121 -26.02 7.59 9.34
N PHE A 122 -25.71 8.84 9.65
CA PHE A 122 -26.33 9.56 10.76
C PHE A 122 -27.84 9.66 10.56
N LEU A 123 -28.63 9.25 11.55
CA LEU A 123 -30.09 9.20 11.57
C LEU A 123 -30.73 8.49 10.36
N GLU A 124 -30.10 7.46 9.83
CA GLU A 124 -30.60 6.71 8.68
C GLU A 124 -32.00 6.15 8.94
N GLY A 125 -32.93 6.45 8.03
CA GLY A 125 -34.33 6.01 8.13
C GLY A 125 -35.18 6.73 9.17
N PHE A 126 -34.67 7.81 9.79
CA PHE A 126 -35.40 8.59 10.78
C PHE A 126 -35.74 10.00 10.27
N SER A 127 -37.03 10.37 10.42
CA SER A 127 -37.52 11.74 10.28
C SER A 127 -38.56 12.00 11.39
N PRO A 128 -38.54 13.16 12.05
CA PRO A 128 -39.54 13.54 13.03
C PRO A 128 -40.88 13.93 12.39
N GLY A 129 -40.90 14.19 11.06
CA GLY A 129 -42.03 14.74 10.31
C GLY A 129 -42.30 16.20 10.66
N ASP A 130 -42.72 17.01 9.68
CA ASP A 130 -43.06 18.43 9.81
C ASP A 130 -41.98 19.28 10.54
N CYS A 131 -40.70 19.00 10.30
CA CYS A 131 -39.58 19.71 10.92
C CYS A 131 -38.48 19.99 9.89
N PRO A 132 -38.70 20.79 8.85
CA PRO A 132 -37.77 20.97 7.74
C PRO A 132 -36.40 21.50 8.20
N GLN A 133 -36.32 22.35 9.19
CA GLN A 133 -35.07 22.88 9.73
C GLN A 133 -34.24 21.81 10.47
N PHE A 134 -34.90 20.87 11.17
CA PHE A 134 -34.22 19.73 11.77
C PHE A 134 -33.70 18.78 10.69
N GLU A 135 -34.47 18.53 9.63
CA GLU A 135 -34.07 17.67 8.51
C GLU A 135 -32.90 18.27 7.75
N GLU A 136 -32.90 19.59 7.53
CA GLU A 136 -31.76 20.30 6.93
C GLU A 136 -30.50 20.21 7.81
N TRP A 137 -30.63 20.46 9.11
CA TRP A 137 -29.52 20.30 10.06
C TRP A 137 -29.01 18.88 10.08
N ALA A 138 -29.88 17.88 10.13
CA ALA A 138 -29.52 16.46 10.14
C ALA A 138 -28.81 16.06 8.85
N TYR A 139 -29.22 16.60 7.70
CA TYR A 139 -28.56 16.39 6.42
C TYR A 139 -27.12 16.90 6.43
N PHE A 140 -26.90 18.15 6.83
CA PHE A 140 -25.54 18.71 6.89
C PHE A 140 -24.66 17.96 7.91
N ARG A 141 -25.24 17.58 9.04
CA ARG A 141 -24.52 16.79 10.05
C ARG A 141 -24.12 15.41 9.52
N LYS A 142 -25.04 14.74 8.81
CA LYS A 142 -24.79 13.47 8.14
C LYS A 142 -23.65 13.59 7.14
N GLU A 143 -23.68 14.59 6.25
CA GLU A 143 -22.63 14.77 5.23
C GLU A 143 -21.26 15.08 5.86
N ALA A 144 -21.21 15.87 6.93
CA ALA A 144 -19.97 16.15 7.66
C ALA A 144 -19.37 14.88 8.28
N LEU A 145 -20.19 14.06 8.96
CA LEU A 145 -19.75 12.79 9.56
C LEU A 145 -19.34 11.77 8.49
N ARG A 146 -20.08 11.70 7.39
CA ARG A 146 -19.77 10.83 6.25
C ARG A 146 -18.44 11.19 5.60
N GLY A 147 -18.15 12.46 5.41
CA GLY A 147 -16.85 12.91 4.90
C GLY A 147 -15.68 12.48 5.80
N ARG A 148 -15.86 12.61 7.12
CA ARG A 148 -14.86 12.11 8.09
C ARG A 148 -14.73 10.59 8.08
N ALA A 149 -15.82 9.85 7.90
CA ALA A 149 -15.80 8.39 7.81
C ALA A 149 -15.05 7.90 6.56
N ILE A 150 -15.25 8.57 5.43
CA ILE A 150 -14.49 8.30 4.20
C ILE A 150 -13.00 8.49 4.46
N GLN A 151 -12.59 9.61 5.04
CA GLN A 151 -11.17 9.86 5.37
C GLN A 151 -10.59 8.81 6.32
N ALA A 152 -11.36 8.40 7.34
CA ALA A 152 -10.92 7.35 8.27
C ALA A 152 -10.76 5.99 7.55
N LEU A 153 -11.71 5.61 6.70
CA LEU A 153 -11.63 4.37 5.91
C LEU A 153 -10.46 4.36 4.95
N GLU A 154 -10.18 5.47 4.24
CA GLU A 154 -9.03 5.60 3.34
C GLU A 154 -7.71 5.44 4.11
N ARG A 155 -7.62 6.04 5.30
CA ARG A 155 -6.43 5.89 6.17
C ARG A 155 -6.22 4.44 6.60
N VAL A 156 -7.27 3.76 7.07
CA VAL A 156 -7.18 2.34 7.45
C VAL A 156 -6.80 1.46 6.26
N VAL A 157 -7.38 1.70 5.07
CA VAL A 157 -6.99 0.99 3.84
C VAL A 157 -5.50 1.19 3.54
N HIS A 158 -5.01 2.43 3.68
CA HIS A 158 -3.59 2.74 3.46
C HIS A 158 -2.68 2.02 4.48
N GLU A 159 -3.00 2.09 5.77
CA GLU A 159 -2.23 1.45 6.85
C GLU A 159 -2.19 -0.08 6.71
N LYS A 160 -3.34 -0.70 6.40
CA LYS A 160 -3.42 -2.15 6.16
C LYS A 160 -2.65 -2.58 4.92
N ASN A 161 -2.65 -1.79 3.85
CA ASN A 161 -1.81 -2.03 2.68
C ASN A 161 -0.32 -1.93 3.03
N ALA A 162 0.08 -0.97 3.85
CA ALA A 162 1.47 -0.81 4.28
C ALA A 162 1.96 -2.01 5.12
N THR A 163 1.07 -2.68 5.86
CA THR A 163 1.38 -3.86 6.67
C THR A 163 1.15 -5.19 5.93
N GLY A 164 0.65 -5.16 4.68
CA GLY A 164 0.33 -6.36 3.90
C GLY A 164 -0.97 -7.07 4.30
N ASP A 165 -1.81 -6.47 5.15
CA ASP A 165 -3.16 -6.96 5.48
C ASP A 165 -4.14 -6.59 4.38
N TYR A 166 -4.00 -7.22 3.21
CA TYR A 166 -4.84 -6.93 2.05
C TYR A 166 -6.30 -7.37 2.24
N ALA A 167 -6.55 -8.41 3.01
CA ALA A 167 -7.92 -8.85 3.32
C ALA A 167 -8.64 -7.80 4.19
N GLY A 168 -7.96 -7.29 5.22
CA GLY A 168 -8.46 -6.19 6.03
C GLY A 168 -8.64 -4.90 5.22
N ALA A 169 -7.68 -4.57 4.34
CA ALA A 169 -7.80 -3.43 3.42
C ALA A 169 -8.99 -3.58 2.47
N ALA A 170 -9.25 -4.77 1.91
CA ALA A 170 -10.39 -5.04 1.05
C ALA A 170 -11.73 -4.85 1.80
N ALA A 171 -11.83 -5.30 3.05
CA ALA A 171 -13.04 -5.12 3.86
C ALA A 171 -13.38 -3.63 4.06
N HIS A 172 -12.39 -2.78 4.35
CA HIS A 172 -12.59 -1.34 4.51
C HIS A 172 -12.82 -0.61 3.17
N ALA A 173 -12.16 -1.06 2.10
CA ALA A 173 -12.42 -0.57 0.74
C ALA A 173 -13.84 -0.93 0.26
N GLY A 174 -14.37 -2.08 0.65
CA GLY A 174 -15.76 -2.46 0.42
C GLY A 174 -16.74 -1.44 1.02
N ARG A 175 -16.48 -0.97 2.23
CA ARG A 175 -17.29 0.06 2.88
C ARG A 175 -17.21 1.42 2.16
N LEU A 176 -16.05 1.79 1.59
CA LEU A 176 -15.95 2.97 0.72
C LEU A 176 -16.86 2.86 -0.50
N VAL A 177 -16.91 1.68 -1.14
CA VAL A 177 -17.81 1.40 -2.27
C VAL A 177 -19.28 1.43 -1.86
N GLU A 178 -19.63 1.01 -0.63
CA GLU A 178 -20.99 1.14 -0.09
C GLU A 178 -21.38 2.61 0.10
N LEU A 179 -20.45 3.47 0.50
CA LEU A 179 -20.69 4.90 0.66
C LEU A 179 -20.80 5.62 -0.69
N ASP A 180 -19.98 5.26 -1.67
CA ASP A 180 -20.05 5.81 -3.03
C ASP A 180 -19.77 4.71 -4.07
N SER A 181 -20.85 4.13 -4.57
CA SER A 181 -20.82 2.99 -5.48
C SER A 181 -20.41 3.33 -6.91
N LEU A 182 -20.37 4.62 -7.26
CA LEU A 182 -19.95 5.12 -8.57
C LEU A 182 -18.49 5.57 -8.59
N SER A 183 -17.85 5.69 -7.43
CA SER A 183 -16.44 6.05 -7.35
C SER A 183 -15.53 4.95 -7.89
N GLU A 184 -14.92 5.18 -9.06
CA GLU A 184 -13.92 4.25 -9.61
C GLU A 184 -12.68 4.14 -8.71
N VAL A 185 -12.34 5.18 -7.98
CA VAL A 185 -11.22 5.17 -7.04
C VAL A 185 -11.46 4.13 -5.94
N TYR A 186 -12.64 4.13 -5.35
CA TYR A 186 -12.99 3.15 -4.31
C TYR A 186 -13.15 1.75 -4.87
N GLY A 187 -13.73 1.62 -6.05
CA GLY A 187 -13.77 0.37 -6.79
C GLY A 187 -12.38 -0.20 -7.06
N ARG A 188 -11.43 0.64 -7.48
CA ARG A 188 -10.02 0.24 -7.67
C ARG A 188 -9.34 -0.21 -6.38
N HIS A 189 -9.57 0.50 -5.26
CA HIS A 189 -9.05 0.08 -3.95
C HIS A 189 -9.56 -1.30 -3.57
N LEU A 190 -10.86 -1.54 -3.70
CA LEU A 190 -11.47 -2.84 -3.39
C LEU A 190 -10.93 -3.95 -4.30
N ILE A 191 -11.02 -3.77 -5.63
CA ILE A 191 -10.59 -4.77 -6.61
C ILE A 191 -9.11 -5.11 -6.44
N ARG A 192 -8.25 -4.08 -6.30
CA ARG A 192 -6.80 -4.27 -6.09
C ARG A 192 -6.51 -5.06 -4.81
N ASN A 193 -7.15 -4.72 -3.70
CA ASN A 193 -6.91 -5.40 -2.43
C ASN A 193 -7.44 -6.84 -2.42
N LEU A 194 -8.57 -7.11 -3.07
CA LEU A 194 -9.07 -8.47 -3.28
C LEU A 194 -8.09 -9.30 -4.13
N LEU A 195 -7.54 -8.74 -5.20
CA LEU A 195 -6.52 -9.40 -6.03
C LEU A 195 -5.24 -9.68 -5.23
N LEU A 196 -4.79 -8.73 -4.41
CA LEU A 196 -3.61 -8.90 -3.54
C LEU A 196 -3.86 -9.90 -2.41
N ALA A 197 -5.10 -10.01 -1.92
CA ALA A 197 -5.53 -11.02 -0.96
C ALA A 197 -5.74 -12.42 -1.61
N GLY A 198 -5.66 -12.52 -2.95
CA GLY A 198 -5.86 -13.77 -3.69
C GLY A 198 -7.32 -14.10 -4.04
N ASP A 199 -8.26 -13.26 -3.69
CA ASP A 199 -9.68 -13.47 -4.00
C ASP A 199 -10.07 -12.85 -5.36
N ARG A 200 -9.55 -13.48 -6.41
CA ARG A 200 -9.78 -13.05 -7.79
C ARG A 200 -11.25 -13.13 -8.20
N ALA A 201 -11.95 -14.17 -7.77
CA ALA A 201 -13.35 -14.36 -8.16
C ALA A 201 -14.24 -13.23 -7.62
N THR A 202 -14.00 -12.79 -6.39
CA THR A 202 -14.70 -11.65 -5.81
C THR A 202 -14.29 -10.33 -6.48
N ALA A 203 -13.01 -10.15 -6.80
CA ALA A 203 -12.53 -8.98 -7.53
C ALA A 203 -13.19 -8.82 -8.90
N GLU A 204 -13.30 -9.91 -9.67
CA GLU A 204 -13.96 -9.91 -10.98
C GLU A 204 -15.45 -9.57 -10.86
N ARG A 205 -16.17 -10.12 -9.89
CA ARG A 205 -17.58 -9.76 -9.62
C ARG A 205 -17.76 -8.27 -9.28
N HIS A 206 -16.86 -7.72 -8.45
CA HIS A 206 -16.92 -6.28 -8.13
C HIS A 206 -16.59 -5.39 -9.33
N PHE A 207 -15.68 -5.81 -10.20
CA PHE A 207 -15.40 -5.10 -11.45
C PHE A 207 -16.60 -5.13 -12.40
N GLU A 208 -17.25 -6.27 -12.56
CA GLU A 208 -18.47 -6.39 -13.38
C GLU A 208 -19.60 -5.51 -12.83
N ALA A 209 -19.82 -5.55 -11.52
CA ALA A 209 -20.84 -4.73 -10.86
C ALA A 209 -20.55 -3.22 -11.00
N LEU A 210 -19.30 -2.79 -10.86
CA LEU A 210 -18.87 -1.41 -11.10
C LEU A 210 -19.12 -1.02 -12.56
N THR A 211 -18.73 -1.88 -13.51
CA THR A 211 -18.91 -1.64 -14.95
C THR A 211 -20.39 -1.47 -15.31
N GLN A 212 -21.27 -2.30 -14.73
CA GLN A 212 -22.71 -2.23 -14.97
C GLN A 212 -23.29 -0.92 -14.42
N ARG A 213 -22.88 -0.50 -13.21
CA ARG A 213 -23.34 0.77 -12.61
C ARG A 213 -22.87 1.98 -13.39
N LEU A 214 -21.60 2.04 -13.76
CA LEU A 214 -21.06 3.16 -14.57
C LEU A 214 -21.77 3.29 -15.92
N ARG A 215 -22.08 2.17 -16.58
CA ARG A 215 -22.85 2.18 -17.84
C ARG A 215 -24.31 2.56 -17.62
N GLY A 216 -24.95 2.02 -16.58
CA GLY A 216 -26.38 2.25 -16.33
C GLY A 216 -26.71 3.65 -15.82
N GLU A 217 -25.85 4.24 -15.00
CA GLU A 217 -26.12 5.53 -14.33
C GLU A 217 -25.40 6.72 -14.98
N LEU A 218 -24.23 6.50 -15.58
CA LEU A 218 -23.40 7.58 -16.15
C LEU A 218 -23.13 7.43 -17.65
N ASP A 219 -23.53 6.30 -18.28
CA ASP A 219 -23.25 5.94 -19.68
C ASP A 219 -21.75 5.98 -20.04
N VAL A 220 -20.88 5.61 -19.09
CA VAL A 220 -19.43 5.57 -19.29
C VAL A 220 -18.87 4.15 -19.08
N ALA A 221 -17.77 3.86 -19.75
CA ALA A 221 -16.99 2.65 -19.49
C ALA A 221 -15.96 2.92 -18.38
N PRO A 222 -15.58 1.90 -17.58
CA PRO A 222 -14.52 2.06 -16.59
C PRO A 222 -13.23 2.61 -17.21
N GLU A 223 -12.47 3.38 -16.44
CA GLU A 223 -11.17 3.92 -16.87
C GLU A 223 -10.19 2.80 -17.25
N ALA A 224 -9.20 3.13 -18.08
CA ALA A 224 -8.18 2.17 -18.52
C ALA A 224 -7.43 1.53 -17.33
N GLU A 225 -7.18 2.30 -16.27
CA GLU A 225 -6.53 1.83 -15.05
C GLU A 225 -7.39 0.78 -14.32
N THR A 226 -8.69 1.01 -14.21
CA THR A 226 -9.65 0.08 -13.59
C THR A 226 -9.74 -1.22 -14.39
N ARG A 227 -9.82 -1.13 -15.73
CA ARG A 227 -9.84 -2.30 -16.62
C ARG A 227 -8.56 -3.13 -16.51
N ALA A 228 -7.39 -2.46 -16.42
CA ALA A 228 -6.10 -3.13 -16.32
C ALA A 228 -5.98 -4.04 -15.10
N LEU A 229 -6.68 -3.75 -14.00
CA LEU A 229 -6.65 -4.59 -12.79
C LEU A 229 -7.13 -6.03 -13.04
N VAL A 230 -8.15 -6.21 -13.87
CA VAL A 230 -8.76 -7.53 -14.12
C VAL A 230 -8.31 -8.18 -15.42
N THR A 231 -7.93 -7.38 -16.44
CA THR A 231 -7.43 -7.91 -17.71
C THR A 231 -6.00 -8.45 -17.61
N THR A 232 -5.24 -7.99 -16.63
CA THR A 232 -3.89 -8.50 -16.37
C THR A 232 -3.96 -9.85 -15.67
N ARG A 233 -3.84 -10.94 -16.42
CA ARG A 233 -3.99 -12.33 -15.98
C ARG A 233 -2.82 -12.83 -15.11
N ALA A 234 -2.32 -12.04 -14.18
CA ALA A 234 -1.26 -12.46 -13.27
C ALA A 234 -1.32 -11.73 -11.93
N ALA A 235 -2.33 -12.07 -11.12
CA ALA A 235 -2.11 -12.01 -9.68
C ALA A 235 -1.79 -13.44 -9.23
N LEU A 236 -0.65 -13.63 -8.55
CA LEU A 236 -0.42 -14.86 -7.78
C LEU A 236 -1.61 -15.05 -6.85
N PRO A 237 -2.21 -16.24 -6.81
CA PRO A 237 -2.95 -16.61 -5.61
C PRO A 237 -2.00 -16.41 -4.42
N VAL A 238 -2.54 -16.01 -3.27
CA VAL A 238 -1.87 -16.14 -1.98
C VAL A 238 -1.64 -17.65 -1.79
N GLY A 239 -0.61 -18.17 -2.39
CA GLY A 239 -0.27 -19.57 -2.55
C GLY A 239 1.23 -19.74 -2.44
N GLU A 240 1.67 -20.96 -2.43
CA GLU A 240 3.07 -21.35 -2.38
C GLU A 240 3.91 -20.60 -3.43
N PRO A 241 5.17 -20.27 -3.10
CA PRO A 241 6.11 -19.72 -4.08
C PRO A 241 6.21 -20.66 -5.29
N PRO A 242 6.51 -20.12 -6.50
CA PRO A 242 6.70 -20.95 -7.68
C PRO A 242 7.75 -22.05 -7.39
N PRO A 243 7.62 -23.24 -7.98
CA PRO A 243 8.58 -24.32 -7.76
C PRO A 243 9.98 -23.90 -8.22
N THR A 244 10.96 -24.14 -7.36
CA THR A 244 12.37 -23.93 -7.69
C THR A 244 12.87 -25.05 -8.61
N ARG A 245 13.51 -24.67 -9.70
CA ARG A 245 14.13 -25.55 -10.68
C ARG A 245 15.62 -25.28 -10.75
N TYR A 246 16.37 -26.26 -11.25
CA TYR A 246 17.80 -26.15 -11.39
C TYR A 246 18.21 -26.41 -12.85
N VAL A 247 19.25 -25.71 -13.29
CA VAL A 247 19.93 -25.95 -14.57
C VAL A 247 21.43 -26.05 -14.32
N SER A 248 22.06 -27.00 -14.98
CA SER A 248 23.52 -27.14 -14.94
C SER A 248 24.18 -26.29 -16.00
N GLY A 249 25.17 -25.49 -15.61
CA GLY A 249 25.99 -24.68 -16.51
C GLY A 249 27.30 -24.28 -15.88
N GLY A 250 28.39 -24.33 -16.63
CA GLY A 250 29.72 -23.96 -16.12
C GLY A 250 30.21 -24.78 -14.92
N GLY A 251 29.75 -26.02 -14.78
CA GLY A 251 30.14 -26.94 -13.70
C GLY A 251 29.40 -26.73 -12.38
N ILE A 252 28.31 -25.95 -12.38
CA ILE A 252 27.50 -25.70 -11.20
C ILE A 252 26.00 -25.83 -11.54
N HIS A 253 25.14 -25.94 -10.50
CA HIS A 253 23.70 -25.86 -10.62
C HIS A 253 23.22 -24.48 -10.22
N LEU A 254 22.41 -23.89 -11.08
CA LEU A 254 21.78 -22.58 -10.87
C LEU A 254 20.32 -22.77 -10.52
N ALA A 255 19.90 -22.22 -9.38
CA ALA A 255 18.53 -22.23 -8.93
C ALA A 255 17.74 -21.07 -9.55
N PHE A 256 16.59 -21.38 -10.12
CA PHE A 256 15.71 -20.36 -10.70
C PHE A 256 14.24 -20.74 -10.54
N GLN A 257 13.38 -19.73 -10.68
CA GLN A 257 11.93 -19.88 -10.70
C GLN A 257 11.37 -19.16 -11.91
N THR A 258 10.25 -19.66 -12.43
CA THR A 258 9.48 -18.95 -13.45
C THR A 258 8.06 -18.74 -12.98
N TYR A 259 7.52 -17.54 -13.22
CA TYR A 259 6.20 -17.19 -12.76
C TYR A 259 5.46 -16.28 -13.77
N GLY A 260 4.16 -16.51 -13.92
CA GLY A 260 3.34 -15.76 -14.88
C GLY A 260 3.53 -16.23 -16.33
N ALA A 261 2.90 -15.50 -17.23
CA ALA A 261 2.98 -15.70 -18.66
C ALA A 261 2.81 -14.34 -19.36
N GLY A 262 3.39 -14.18 -20.54
CA GLY A 262 3.26 -12.94 -21.32
C GLY A 262 4.08 -12.96 -22.59
N ARG A 263 4.03 -11.86 -23.32
CA ARG A 263 4.75 -11.70 -24.59
C ARG A 263 6.27 -11.63 -24.40
N PHE A 264 6.73 -11.12 -23.26
CA PHE A 264 8.14 -10.97 -22.92
C PHE A 264 8.49 -11.83 -21.72
N ASP A 265 9.74 -12.24 -21.66
CA ASP A 265 10.37 -12.73 -20.47
C ASP A 265 11.01 -11.55 -19.71
N VAL A 266 10.87 -11.52 -18.40
CA VAL A 266 11.52 -10.53 -17.53
C VAL A 266 12.41 -11.28 -16.57
N LEU A 267 13.72 -11.24 -16.77
CA LEU A 267 14.69 -11.86 -15.86
C LEU A 267 15.15 -10.84 -14.84
N VAL A 268 14.94 -11.14 -13.56
CA VAL A 268 15.43 -10.34 -12.43
C VAL A 268 16.73 -10.93 -11.93
N LEU A 269 17.80 -10.15 -12.04
CA LEU A 269 19.09 -10.44 -11.42
C LEU A 269 19.24 -9.53 -10.19
N PRO A 270 19.12 -10.10 -8.99
CA PRO A 270 19.13 -9.34 -7.74
C PRO A 270 20.51 -8.82 -7.37
N GLY A 271 20.54 -7.92 -6.39
CA GLY A 271 21.75 -7.39 -5.77
C GLY A 271 22.53 -8.41 -4.95
N PHE A 272 23.20 -7.94 -3.90
CA PHE A 272 24.30 -8.66 -3.25
C PHE A 272 23.93 -10.00 -2.61
N VAL A 273 22.68 -10.17 -2.14
CA VAL A 273 22.15 -11.48 -1.73
C VAL A 273 20.73 -11.67 -2.23
N SER A 274 20.39 -12.93 -2.51
CA SER A 274 19.05 -13.34 -2.88
C SER A 274 18.77 -14.76 -2.40
N HIS A 275 17.49 -15.10 -2.41
CA HIS A 275 17.04 -16.47 -2.21
C HIS A 275 15.66 -16.57 -2.87
N VAL A 276 15.60 -17.26 -4.02
CA VAL A 276 14.40 -17.28 -4.88
C VAL A 276 13.11 -17.71 -4.16
N GLU A 277 13.17 -18.46 -3.07
CA GLU A 277 12.00 -18.84 -2.27
C GLU A 277 11.67 -17.78 -1.20
N ARG A 278 12.69 -17.29 -0.46
CA ARG A 278 12.45 -16.40 0.69
C ARG A 278 12.01 -14.99 0.30
N VAL A 279 12.27 -14.56 -0.93
CA VAL A 279 11.76 -13.26 -1.42
C VAL A 279 10.23 -13.19 -1.44
N TRP A 280 9.55 -14.34 -1.51
CA TRP A 280 8.10 -14.44 -1.47
C TRP A 280 7.50 -14.34 -0.06
N GLU A 281 8.30 -14.49 0.99
CA GLU A 281 7.85 -14.37 2.38
C GLU A 281 7.56 -12.91 2.78
N GLU A 282 8.24 -11.93 2.16
CA GLU A 282 8.03 -10.51 2.42
C GLU A 282 6.87 -9.97 1.54
N PRO A 283 5.78 -9.48 2.13
CA PRO A 283 4.60 -9.08 1.38
C PRO A 283 4.85 -8.00 0.33
N ARG A 284 5.73 -7.02 0.62
CA ARG A 284 6.05 -5.92 -0.31
C ARG A 284 6.87 -6.42 -1.49
N CYS A 285 7.81 -7.34 -1.23
CA CYS A 285 8.60 -7.98 -2.28
C CYS A 285 7.72 -8.85 -3.17
N ARG A 286 6.83 -9.65 -2.57
CA ARG A 286 5.83 -10.46 -3.29
C ARG A 286 4.97 -9.59 -4.21
N ALA A 287 4.43 -8.47 -3.70
CA ALA A 287 3.61 -7.56 -4.49
C ALA A 287 4.38 -6.96 -5.67
N PHE A 288 5.65 -6.59 -5.46
CA PHE A 288 6.53 -6.09 -6.51
C PHE A 288 6.79 -7.14 -7.59
N LEU A 289 7.18 -8.36 -7.20
CA LEU A 289 7.44 -9.46 -8.14
C LEU A 289 6.17 -9.86 -8.90
N SER A 290 5.01 -9.89 -8.24
CA SER A 290 3.72 -10.14 -8.88
C SER A 290 3.38 -9.07 -9.91
N SER A 291 3.72 -7.81 -9.62
CA SER A 291 3.52 -6.71 -10.57
C SER A 291 4.43 -6.82 -11.79
N LEU A 292 5.66 -7.31 -11.62
CA LEU A 292 6.56 -7.61 -12.76
C LEU A 292 6.03 -8.80 -13.57
N ALA A 293 5.55 -9.85 -12.91
CA ALA A 293 4.95 -11.02 -13.56
C ALA A 293 3.68 -10.70 -14.36
N ALA A 294 3.00 -9.61 -14.02
CA ALA A 294 1.87 -9.09 -14.78
C ALA A 294 2.28 -8.43 -16.11
N MET A 295 3.55 -8.05 -16.25
CA MET A 295 4.08 -7.44 -17.49
C MET A 295 4.68 -8.48 -18.45
N GLY A 296 5.03 -9.70 -17.95
CA GLY A 296 5.64 -10.76 -18.71
C GLY A 296 5.92 -12.00 -17.87
N ARG A 297 6.44 -13.09 -18.47
CA ARG A 297 6.89 -14.25 -17.69
C ARG A 297 8.11 -13.86 -16.88
N LEU A 298 7.95 -13.77 -15.56
CA LEU A 298 9.03 -13.46 -14.62
C LEU A 298 9.99 -14.67 -14.49
N ILE A 299 11.29 -14.42 -14.53
CA ILE A 299 12.35 -15.38 -14.25
C ILE A 299 13.17 -14.81 -13.09
N LEU A 300 13.18 -15.50 -11.95
CA LEU A 300 14.02 -15.18 -10.80
C LEU A 300 15.22 -16.12 -10.80
N LEU A 301 16.41 -15.58 -10.58
CA LEU A 301 17.66 -16.35 -10.59
C LEU A 301 18.47 -16.04 -9.32
N ASP A 302 18.85 -17.08 -8.57
CA ASP A 302 19.92 -16.97 -7.58
C ASP A 302 21.28 -17.08 -8.27
N ARG A 303 22.11 -16.06 -8.11
CA ARG A 303 23.44 -16.05 -8.71
C ARG A 303 24.31 -17.16 -8.13
N ARG A 304 25.32 -17.61 -8.89
CA ARG A 304 26.31 -18.56 -8.40
C ARG A 304 26.90 -18.15 -7.05
N GLY A 305 26.98 -19.06 -6.12
CA GLY A 305 27.48 -18.83 -4.76
C GLY A 305 26.45 -18.23 -3.79
N ILE A 306 25.24 -17.89 -4.23
CA ILE A 306 24.17 -17.23 -3.46
C ILE A 306 22.88 -18.04 -3.51
N GLY A 307 22.07 -17.94 -2.46
CA GLY A 307 20.74 -18.54 -2.39
C GLY A 307 20.78 -20.05 -2.48
N LEU A 308 19.98 -20.61 -3.37
CA LEU A 308 19.87 -22.05 -3.64
C LEU A 308 20.81 -22.51 -4.78
N SER A 309 21.51 -21.60 -5.46
CA SER A 309 22.55 -21.99 -6.42
C SER A 309 23.80 -22.56 -5.72
N ASP A 310 24.55 -23.41 -6.43
CA ASP A 310 25.72 -24.05 -5.86
C ASP A 310 26.71 -23.04 -5.29
N ARG A 311 27.25 -23.37 -4.11
CA ARG A 311 28.35 -22.63 -3.49
C ARG A 311 29.62 -22.83 -4.30
N VAL A 312 30.33 -21.74 -4.56
CA VAL A 312 31.57 -21.78 -5.34
C VAL A 312 32.77 -21.45 -4.45
N GLY A 313 33.87 -22.17 -4.63
CA GLY A 313 35.12 -21.97 -3.89
C GLY A 313 36.00 -20.84 -4.43
N PHE A 314 35.47 -20.02 -5.36
CA PHE A 314 36.17 -18.91 -5.99
C PHE A 314 35.29 -17.67 -6.03
N THR A 315 35.89 -16.52 -6.25
CA THR A 315 35.20 -15.22 -6.40
C THR A 315 34.47 -15.18 -7.75
N PRO A 316 33.12 -15.05 -7.77
CA PRO A 316 32.37 -15.00 -9.02
C PRO A 316 32.71 -13.75 -9.84
N SER A 317 33.07 -13.92 -11.12
CA SER A 317 33.28 -12.80 -12.03
C SER A 317 31.99 -12.34 -12.67
N VAL A 318 31.99 -11.10 -13.19
CA VAL A 318 30.86 -10.54 -13.97
C VAL A 318 30.63 -11.40 -15.22
N ASP A 319 31.69 -11.86 -15.88
CA ASP A 319 31.60 -12.74 -17.06
C ASP A 319 30.89 -14.05 -16.75
N ALA A 320 31.26 -14.71 -15.65
CA ALA A 320 30.65 -15.95 -15.24
C ALA A 320 29.16 -15.76 -14.90
N THR A 321 28.81 -14.68 -14.22
CA THR A 321 27.41 -14.36 -13.91
C THR A 321 26.62 -14.00 -15.18
N ALA A 322 27.22 -13.34 -16.15
CA ALA A 322 26.58 -13.08 -17.46
C ALA A 322 26.34 -14.39 -18.24
N GLN A 323 27.26 -15.36 -18.18
CA GLN A 323 27.04 -16.69 -18.77
C GLN A 323 25.89 -17.44 -18.08
N ASP A 324 25.71 -17.29 -16.75
CA ASP A 324 24.60 -17.87 -16.01
C ASP A 324 23.26 -17.36 -16.49
N ILE A 325 23.14 -16.06 -16.83
CA ILE A 325 21.94 -15.49 -17.45
C ILE A 325 21.60 -16.28 -18.72
N GLY A 326 22.57 -16.48 -19.62
CA GLY A 326 22.39 -17.24 -20.84
C GLY A 326 21.94 -18.68 -20.59
N THR A 327 22.58 -19.37 -19.66
CA THR A 327 22.25 -20.76 -19.28
C THR A 327 20.78 -20.88 -18.81
N VAL A 328 20.32 -19.96 -17.95
CA VAL A 328 18.93 -19.98 -17.47
C VAL A 328 17.95 -19.62 -18.58
N LEU A 329 18.26 -18.63 -19.41
CA LEU A 329 17.41 -18.24 -20.54
C LEU A 329 17.22 -19.40 -21.54
N ASP A 330 18.29 -20.16 -21.81
CA ASP A 330 18.24 -21.35 -22.69
C ASP A 330 17.38 -22.45 -22.07
N ALA A 331 17.55 -22.72 -20.78
CA ALA A 331 16.74 -23.71 -20.04
C ALA A 331 15.24 -23.42 -20.01
N VAL A 332 14.85 -22.14 -20.05
CA VAL A 332 13.43 -21.74 -20.08
C VAL A 332 12.90 -21.46 -21.50
N GLY A 333 13.74 -21.66 -22.52
CA GLY A 333 13.40 -21.42 -23.93
C GLY A 333 13.17 -19.94 -24.26
N SER A 334 13.82 -19.03 -23.52
CA SER A 334 13.71 -17.58 -23.76
C SER A 334 14.57 -17.16 -24.94
N ARG A 335 13.94 -16.65 -25.99
CA ARG A 335 14.65 -16.12 -27.15
C ARG A 335 15.01 -14.65 -27.01
N ARG A 336 14.18 -13.87 -26.32
CA ARG A 336 14.36 -12.43 -26.15
C ARG A 336 13.79 -11.98 -24.79
N VAL A 337 14.60 -11.32 -23.97
CA VAL A 337 14.33 -11.01 -22.57
C VAL A 337 14.43 -9.52 -22.29
N VAL A 338 13.62 -9.04 -21.34
CA VAL A 338 13.88 -7.79 -20.63
C VAL A 338 14.68 -8.12 -19.38
N LEU A 339 15.90 -7.61 -19.28
CA LEU A 339 16.75 -7.80 -18.11
C LEU A 339 16.47 -6.74 -17.06
N PHE A 340 16.24 -7.14 -15.83
CA PHE A 340 16.14 -6.26 -14.67
C PHE A 340 17.33 -6.52 -13.74
N GLY A 341 18.35 -5.69 -13.85
CA GLY A 341 19.55 -5.75 -12.99
C GLY A 341 19.40 -4.77 -11.82
N ALA A 342 19.29 -5.31 -10.59
CA ALA A 342 19.28 -4.51 -9.39
C ALA A 342 20.68 -4.46 -8.76
N SER A 343 21.14 -3.27 -8.35
CA SER A 343 22.42 -3.12 -7.64
C SER A 343 23.56 -3.82 -8.39
N GLU A 344 24.25 -4.77 -7.75
CA GLU A 344 25.34 -5.58 -8.32
C GLU A 344 24.89 -6.59 -9.38
N GLY A 345 23.62 -6.83 -9.52
CA GLY A 345 23.08 -7.59 -10.65
C GLY A 345 23.23 -6.82 -11.98
N GLY A 346 23.28 -5.49 -11.91
CA GLY A 346 23.38 -4.63 -13.09
C GLY A 346 24.63 -4.85 -13.94
N PRO A 347 25.83 -4.90 -13.40
CA PRO A 347 27.06 -5.17 -14.20
C PRO A 347 27.00 -6.44 -15.05
N ALA A 348 26.44 -7.54 -14.52
CA ALA A 348 26.27 -8.77 -15.29
C ALA A 348 25.18 -8.64 -16.37
N CYS A 349 24.10 -7.92 -16.10
CA CYS A 349 23.11 -7.58 -17.12
C CYS A 349 23.68 -6.68 -18.22
N ILE A 350 24.52 -5.69 -17.88
CA ILE A 350 25.26 -4.83 -18.81
C ILE A 350 26.17 -5.69 -19.70
N LYS A 351 26.96 -6.59 -19.10
CA LYS A 351 27.86 -7.50 -19.82
C LYS A 351 27.08 -8.40 -20.78
N PHE A 352 26.01 -9.05 -20.31
CA PHE A 352 25.17 -9.91 -21.14
C PHE A 352 24.56 -9.14 -22.30
N THR A 353 24.05 -7.92 -22.05
CA THR A 353 23.45 -7.07 -23.10
C THR A 353 24.47 -6.67 -24.17
N ALA A 354 25.70 -6.33 -23.76
CA ALA A 354 26.75 -5.95 -24.69
C ALA A 354 27.25 -7.12 -25.55
N ASP A 355 27.23 -8.34 -25.00
CA ASP A 355 27.69 -9.54 -25.70
C ASP A 355 26.60 -10.25 -26.54
N HIS A 356 25.33 -10.08 -26.13
CA HIS A 356 24.19 -10.76 -26.77
C HIS A 356 23.04 -9.77 -27.07
N PRO A 357 23.28 -8.72 -27.90
CA PRO A 357 22.30 -7.67 -28.15
C PRO A 357 20.99 -8.21 -28.75
N ASP A 358 21.05 -9.25 -29.57
CA ASP A 358 19.86 -9.86 -30.19
C ASP A 358 18.97 -10.61 -29.18
N ARG A 359 19.50 -11.01 -28.02
CA ARG A 359 18.80 -11.70 -26.95
C ARG A 359 18.08 -10.73 -26.00
N VAL A 360 18.39 -9.43 -26.04
CA VAL A 360 17.86 -8.44 -25.08
C VAL A 360 16.87 -7.51 -25.76
N ALA A 361 15.62 -7.56 -25.31
CA ALA A 361 14.56 -6.67 -25.75
C ALA A 361 14.66 -5.29 -25.09
N GLY A 362 15.13 -5.25 -23.83
CA GLY A 362 15.34 -4.04 -23.07
C GLY A 362 16.14 -4.32 -21.80
N LEU A 363 16.83 -3.31 -21.32
CA LEU A 363 17.63 -3.36 -20.09
C LEU A 363 17.06 -2.39 -19.05
N ILE A 364 16.77 -2.89 -17.86
CA ILE A 364 16.35 -2.08 -16.70
C ILE A 364 17.45 -2.18 -15.65
N LEU A 365 17.96 -1.04 -15.22
CA LEU A 365 18.98 -0.92 -14.17
C LEU A 365 18.39 -0.13 -12.99
N PHE A 366 18.16 -0.82 -11.88
CA PHE A 366 17.65 -0.20 -10.67
C PHE A 366 18.76 -0.10 -9.62
N ALA A 367 19.01 1.12 -9.11
CA ALA A 367 20.00 1.38 -8.07
C ALA A 367 21.37 0.71 -8.37
N SER A 368 21.77 0.68 -9.64
CA SER A 368 22.93 -0.06 -10.12
C SER A 368 24.14 0.83 -10.38
N LEU A 369 25.27 0.21 -10.75
CA LEU A 369 26.57 0.84 -10.88
C LEU A 369 27.35 0.24 -12.06
N ALA A 370 28.27 1.01 -12.63
CA ALA A 370 29.20 0.53 -13.66
C ALA A 370 30.55 0.10 -13.09
N LYS A 371 30.90 0.57 -11.88
CA LYS A 371 32.16 0.26 -11.21
C LYS A 371 31.95 0.19 -9.69
N GLY A 372 32.54 -0.83 -9.06
CA GLY A 372 32.31 -1.14 -7.66
C GLY A 372 33.10 -0.29 -6.66
N SER A 373 34.24 0.31 -7.08
CA SER A 373 35.02 1.20 -6.22
C SER A 373 35.33 2.52 -6.89
N ALA A 374 35.51 3.57 -6.08
CA ALA A 374 35.80 4.91 -6.56
C ALA A 374 37.21 5.04 -7.12
N THR A 375 37.33 5.76 -8.24
CA THR A 375 38.57 6.25 -8.83
C THR A 375 38.40 7.74 -9.16
N PRO A 376 39.48 8.49 -9.48
CA PRO A 376 39.33 9.93 -9.82
C PRO A 376 38.34 10.20 -10.95
N ASP A 377 38.26 9.31 -11.92
CA ASP A 377 37.34 9.35 -13.06
C ASP A 377 35.96 8.70 -12.79
N TYR A 378 35.77 8.10 -11.60
CA TYR A 378 34.49 7.53 -11.14
C TYR A 378 34.31 7.72 -9.62
N PRO A 379 33.94 8.91 -9.15
CA PRO A 379 33.84 9.23 -7.72
C PRO A 379 32.54 8.75 -7.05
N HIS A 380 31.72 7.97 -7.75
CA HIS A 380 30.33 7.65 -7.37
C HIS A 380 30.19 6.44 -6.42
N ALA A 381 31.29 5.72 -6.15
CA ALA A 381 31.34 4.58 -5.24
C ALA A 381 32.14 4.90 -3.96
N LEU A 382 32.26 3.95 -3.05
CA LEU A 382 33.21 4.01 -1.95
C LEU A 382 34.65 3.81 -2.46
N ARG A 383 35.63 4.47 -1.82
CA ARG A 383 37.03 4.10 -2.04
C ARG A 383 37.26 2.67 -1.60
N ALA A 384 38.19 1.95 -2.21
CA ALA A 384 38.46 0.54 -1.89
C ALA A 384 38.65 0.30 -0.38
N SER A 385 39.44 1.14 0.32
CA SER A 385 39.65 1.02 1.77
C SER A 385 38.35 1.26 2.58
N GLN A 386 37.49 2.16 2.16
CA GLN A 386 36.19 2.39 2.80
C GLN A 386 35.24 1.22 2.55
N TYR A 387 35.29 0.64 1.35
CA TYR A 387 34.54 -0.57 1.01
C TYR A 387 34.94 -1.74 1.88
N ASP A 388 36.24 -1.97 2.06
CA ASP A 388 36.77 -3.04 2.92
C ASP A 388 36.34 -2.86 4.38
N THR A 389 36.38 -1.65 4.90
CA THR A 389 35.89 -1.34 6.25
C THR A 389 34.39 -1.62 6.39
N TRP A 390 33.60 -1.18 5.41
CA TRP A 390 32.15 -1.45 5.37
C TRP A 390 31.87 -2.96 5.30
N LEU A 391 32.60 -3.70 4.47
CA LEU A 391 32.47 -5.16 4.35
C LEU A 391 32.79 -5.87 5.68
N GLN A 392 33.84 -5.49 6.36
CA GLN A 392 34.18 -6.03 7.70
C GLN A 392 33.06 -5.78 8.70
N GLN A 393 32.51 -4.57 8.74
CA GLN A 393 31.39 -4.23 9.62
C GLN A 393 30.13 -5.03 9.30
N LEU A 394 29.80 -5.22 8.01
CA LEU A 394 28.66 -6.00 7.56
C LEU A 394 28.80 -7.48 7.98
N VAL A 395 29.98 -8.06 7.78
CA VAL A 395 30.28 -9.45 8.14
C VAL A 395 30.26 -9.67 9.65
N ALA A 396 30.73 -8.70 10.44
CA ALA A 396 30.75 -8.79 11.91
C ALA A 396 29.35 -8.92 12.54
N VAL A 397 28.32 -8.37 11.87
CA VAL A 397 26.92 -8.44 12.34
C VAL A 397 26.08 -9.45 11.53
N TRP A 398 26.73 -10.30 10.72
CA TRP A 398 26.04 -11.29 9.89
C TRP A 398 25.26 -12.29 10.73
N GLY A 399 24.05 -12.62 10.30
CA GLY A 399 23.13 -13.48 11.05
C GLY A 399 22.00 -12.70 11.72
N GLY A 400 22.20 -11.40 11.99
CA GLY A 400 21.16 -10.42 12.28
C GLY A 400 20.67 -9.71 11.00
N PRO A 401 19.84 -8.65 11.12
CA PRO A 401 19.34 -7.88 9.97
C PRO A 401 20.38 -6.88 9.45
N ALA A 402 21.58 -7.38 9.11
CA ALA A 402 22.75 -6.60 8.72
C ALA A 402 22.46 -5.65 7.55
N GLY A 403 22.74 -4.38 7.71
CA GLY A 403 22.63 -3.36 6.68
C GLY A 403 21.21 -2.90 6.33
N ILE A 404 20.16 -3.34 7.01
CA ILE A 404 18.78 -2.95 6.68
C ILE A 404 18.57 -1.44 6.75
N GLU A 405 19.27 -0.74 7.67
CA GLU A 405 19.24 0.71 7.82
C GLU A 405 19.81 1.45 6.59
N THR A 406 20.65 0.77 5.83
CA THR A 406 21.24 1.29 4.59
C THR A 406 20.44 0.87 3.36
N PHE A 407 20.02 -0.40 3.30
CA PHE A 407 19.33 -0.95 2.13
C PHE A 407 17.85 -0.63 2.08
N ALA A 408 17.19 -0.52 3.25
CA ALA A 408 15.77 -0.23 3.33
C ALA A 408 15.45 0.56 4.60
N PRO A 409 15.85 1.84 4.69
CA PRO A 409 15.60 2.66 5.88
C PRO A 409 14.12 2.76 6.24
N SER A 410 13.20 2.72 5.28
CA SER A 410 11.75 2.70 5.55
C SER A 410 11.27 1.45 6.28
N LEU A 411 12.02 0.35 6.21
CA LEU A 411 11.70 -0.94 6.84
C LEU A 411 12.53 -1.21 8.11
N SER A 412 13.49 -0.36 8.41
CA SER A 412 14.44 -0.57 9.52
C SER A 412 13.76 -0.60 10.90
N GLY A 413 12.61 0.07 11.06
CA GLY A 413 11.79 0.05 12.26
C GLY A 413 10.77 -1.11 12.34
N ASP A 414 10.59 -1.89 11.28
CA ASP A 414 9.62 -2.98 11.22
C ASP A 414 10.23 -4.30 11.74
N PRO A 415 9.81 -4.84 12.90
CA PRO A 415 10.37 -6.08 13.45
C PRO A 415 10.19 -7.29 12.53
N LYS A 416 9.10 -7.38 11.77
CA LYS A 416 8.84 -8.48 10.84
C LYS A 416 9.79 -8.42 9.65
N ALA A 417 9.97 -7.24 9.06
CA ALA A 417 10.93 -7.04 7.96
C ALA A 417 12.37 -7.33 8.41
N ARG A 418 12.75 -6.89 9.62
CA ARG A 418 14.07 -7.22 10.21
C ARG A 418 14.27 -8.73 10.40
N ALA A 419 13.27 -9.42 10.93
CA ALA A 419 13.33 -10.88 11.13
C ALA A 419 13.41 -11.64 9.80
N TRP A 420 12.61 -11.25 8.82
CA TRP A 420 12.65 -11.80 7.47
C TRP A 420 14.02 -11.58 6.83
N TRP A 421 14.54 -10.34 6.85
CA TRP A 421 15.83 -10.02 6.26
C TRP A 421 16.98 -10.82 6.89
N ALA A 422 17.03 -10.90 8.22
CA ALA A 422 18.00 -11.72 8.93
C ALA A 422 17.92 -13.21 8.53
N GLY A 423 16.69 -13.73 8.36
CA GLY A 423 16.45 -15.09 7.89
C GLY A 423 16.93 -15.31 6.45
N LEU A 424 16.65 -14.35 5.54
CA LEU A 424 17.10 -14.40 4.16
C LEU A 424 18.63 -14.37 4.08
N LEU A 425 19.31 -13.48 4.81
CA LEU A 425 20.76 -13.39 4.85
C LEU A 425 21.43 -14.72 5.23
N ARG A 426 20.94 -15.38 6.29
CA ARG A 426 21.45 -16.69 6.73
C ARG A 426 21.20 -17.81 5.73
N ALA A 427 20.06 -17.79 5.04
CA ALA A 427 19.74 -18.78 4.01
C ALA A 427 20.56 -18.54 2.72
N ALA A 428 20.77 -17.28 2.36
CA ALA A 428 21.40 -16.89 1.11
C ALA A 428 22.91 -17.11 1.10
N SER A 429 23.64 -16.88 2.20
CA SER A 429 25.11 -16.99 2.21
C SER A 429 25.69 -17.13 3.61
N SER A 430 26.91 -17.65 3.67
CA SER A 430 27.78 -17.59 4.87
C SER A 430 28.66 -16.34 4.85
N PRO A 431 29.20 -15.89 6.01
CA PRO A 431 30.09 -14.73 6.07
C PRO A 431 31.29 -14.82 5.13
N GLY A 432 31.92 -15.99 5.05
CA GLY A 432 33.08 -16.20 4.19
C GLY A 432 32.77 -16.18 2.70
N ALA A 433 31.67 -16.83 2.29
CA ALA A 433 31.22 -16.82 0.89
C ALA A 433 30.80 -15.40 0.45
N LEU A 434 30.11 -14.70 1.32
CA LEU A 434 29.70 -13.32 1.08
C LEU A 434 30.90 -12.40 0.85
N SER A 435 31.95 -12.53 1.67
CA SER A 435 33.15 -11.70 1.54
C SER A 435 33.76 -11.83 0.13
N GLY A 436 33.83 -13.05 -0.43
CA GLY A 436 34.30 -13.25 -1.79
C GLY A 436 33.43 -12.58 -2.84
N VAL A 437 32.09 -12.69 -2.72
CA VAL A 437 31.15 -12.06 -3.65
C VAL A 437 31.29 -10.53 -3.62
N LEU A 438 31.37 -9.92 -2.45
CA LEU A 438 31.49 -8.48 -2.30
C LEU A 438 32.87 -7.93 -2.71
N GLN A 439 33.92 -8.70 -2.53
CA GLN A 439 35.25 -8.35 -3.08
C GLN A 439 35.23 -8.33 -4.62
N ALA A 440 34.57 -9.32 -5.25
CA ALA A 440 34.37 -9.31 -6.70
C ALA A 440 33.64 -8.05 -7.18
N LEU A 441 32.62 -7.62 -6.43
CA LEU A 441 31.91 -6.40 -6.76
C LEU A 441 32.82 -5.17 -6.64
N ARG A 442 33.56 -5.03 -5.54
CA ARG A 442 34.51 -3.93 -5.34
C ARG A 442 35.42 -3.74 -6.55
N ASP A 443 35.88 -4.85 -7.14
CA ASP A 443 36.83 -4.88 -8.23
C ASP A 443 36.18 -4.87 -9.62
N THR A 444 34.85 -4.88 -9.68
CA THR A 444 34.07 -4.82 -10.92
C THR A 444 34.24 -3.47 -11.63
N ASP A 445 34.48 -3.50 -12.95
CA ASP A 445 34.44 -2.33 -13.84
C ASP A 445 33.93 -2.72 -15.23
N VAL A 446 32.72 -2.28 -15.57
CA VAL A 446 32.08 -2.55 -16.86
C VAL A 446 31.86 -1.26 -17.68
N ARG A 447 32.55 -0.16 -17.33
CA ARG A 447 32.40 1.13 -18.01
C ARG A 447 32.71 1.07 -19.49
N SER A 448 33.70 0.26 -19.90
CA SER A 448 34.06 0.08 -21.32
C SER A 448 32.96 -0.58 -22.16
N LEU A 449 31.95 -1.20 -21.51
CA LEU A 449 30.84 -1.88 -22.18
C LEU A 449 29.63 -0.95 -22.42
N LEU A 450 29.53 0.18 -21.71
CA LEU A 450 28.35 1.03 -21.74
C LEU A 450 28.05 1.56 -23.16
N GLY A 451 29.07 1.96 -23.89
CA GLY A 451 28.93 2.42 -25.29
C GLY A 451 28.57 1.34 -26.31
N ARG A 452 28.65 0.04 -25.92
CA ARG A 452 28.27 -1.09 -26.78
C ARG A 452 26.80 -1.49 -26.63
N ILE A 453 26.08 -0.90 -25.66
CA ILE A 453 24.68 -1.24 -25.41
C ILE A 453 23.80 -0.55 -26.44
N SER A 454 23.19 -1.32 -27.34
CA SER A 454 22.22 -0.87 -28.34
C SER A 454 20.76 -1.10 -27.92
N ALA A 455 20.51 -1.94 -26.90
CA ALA A 455 19.17 -2.20 -26.42
C ALA A 455 18.58 -0.96 -25.72
N PRO A 456 17.27 -0.65 -25.90
CA PRO A 456 16.58 0.33 -25.10
C PRO A 456 16.86 0.12 -23.61
N THR A 457 17.21 1.18 -22.89
CA THR A 457 17.64 1.06 -21.49
C THR A 457 16.88 2.04 -20.60
N LEU A 458 16.39 1.54 -19.47
CA LEU A 458 15.79 2.33 -18.40
C LEU A 458 16.68 2.28 -17.17
N VAL A 459 17.14 3.43 -16.69
CA VAL A 459 17.92 3.54 -15.46
C VAL A 459 17.05 4.25 -14.41
N LEU A 460 16.81 3.58 -13.29
CA LEU A 460 16.02 4.07 -12.17
C LEU A 460 16.88 4.17 -10.91
N HIS A 461 16.84 5.29 -10.21
CA HIS A 461 17.64 5.47 -9.00
C HIS A 461 16.94 6.42 -8.01
N ARG A 462 16.86 6.02 -6.73
CA ARG A 462 16.33 6.91 -5.69
C ARG A 462 17.39 7.91 -5.23
N ARG A 463 16.97 9.15 -5.06
CA ARG A 463 17.86 10.27 -4.75
C ARG A 463 18.62 10.11 -3.43
N GLY A 464 17.97 9.53 -2.42
CA GLY A 464 18.52 9.32 -1.09
C GLY A 464 19.18 7.95 -0.86
N ASP A 465 19.36 7.12 -1.89
CA ASP A 465 20.00 5.81 -1.78
C ASP A 465 21.41 5.92 -1.19
N ARG A 466 21.64 5.17 -0.11
CA ARG A 466 22.91 5.18 0.63
C ARG A 466 23.81 3.98 0.31
N ALA A 467 23.24 2.92 -0.24
CA ALA A 467 24.00 1.72 -0.64
C ALA A 467 24.75 1.95 -1.95
N VAL A 468 24.04 2.49 -2.96
CA VAL A 468 24.64 2.94 -4.21
C VAL A 468 24.22 4.39 -4.43
N ARG A 469 25.18 5.28 -4.50
CA ARG A 469 24.91 6.72 -4.64
C ARG A 469 24.31 7.02 -6.01
N ILE A 470 23.34 7.95 -6.05
CA ILE A 470 22.65 8.36 -7.28
C ILE A 470 23.59 8.75 -8.44
N GLY A 471 24.79 9.25 -8.12
CA GLY A 471 25.82 9.55 -9.13
C GLY A 471 26.18 8.35 -10.01
N ALA A 472 26.11 7.11 -9.49
CA ALA A 472 26.31 5.89 -10.28
C ALA A 472 25.19 5.70 -11.31
N GLY A 473 23.95 5.94 -10.94
CA GLY A 473 22.80 5.92 -11.88
C GLY A 473 22.88 6.99 -12.95
N ARG A 474 23.27 8.23 -12.58
CA ARG A 474 23.52 9.32 -13.54
C ARG A 474 24.63 8.97 -14.53
N HIS A 475 25.70 8.34 -14.05
CA HIS A 475 26.78 7.87 -14.91
C HIS A 475 26.29 6.82 -15.92
N LEU A 476 25.52 5.83 -15.49
CA LEU A 476 24.90 4.85 -16.40
C LEU A 476 24.01 5.54 -17.43
N GLY A 477 23.13 6.43 -16.99
CA GLY A 477 22.20 7.16 -17.86
C GLY A 477 22.89 8.07 -18.90
N SER A 478 24.09 8.58 -18.59
CA SER A 478 24.82 9.47 -19.51
C SER A 478 25.78 8.73 -20.45
N HIS A 479 26.13 7.46 -20.17
CA HIS A 479 27.10 6.71 -20.98
C HIS A 479 26.48 5.55 -21.79
N ILE A 480 25.19 5.26 -21.59
CA ILE A 480 24.45 4.32 -22.45
C ILE A 480 23.60 5.14 -23.43
N ALA A 481 23.86 5.00 -24.73
CA ALA A 481 23.33 5.90 -25.77
C ALA A 481 21.78 5.99 -25.82
N GLN A 482 21.08 4.91 -25.53
CA GLN A 482 19.61 4.86 -25.53
C GLN A 482 19.00 4.78 -24.12
N ALA A 483 19.73 5.27 -23.10
CA ALA A 483 19.24 5.22 -21.74
C ALA A 483 18.30 6.38 -21.43
N ARG A 484 17.13 6.05 -20.86
CA ARG A 484 16.28 6.98 -20.15
C ARG A 484 16.58 6.88 -18.66
N PHE A 485 17.13 7.95 -18.09
CA PHE A 485 17.39 8.02 -16.65
C PHE A 485 16.24 8.72 -15.93
N ILE A 486 15.76 8.11 -14.84
CA ILE A 486 14.70 8.67 -13.99
C ILE A 486 15.20 8.69 -12.54
N GLU A 487 15.25 9.88 -11.96
CA GLU A 487 15.45 10.08 -10.53
C GLU A 487 14.13 9.89 -9.81
N LEU A 488 14.16 9.06 -8.76
CA LEU A 488 13.02 8.77 -7.92
C LEU A 488 13.22 9.37 -6.52
N ASP A 489 12.13 9.76 -5.89
CA ASP A 489 12.17 10.15 -4.48
C ASP A 489 12.32 8.93 -3.56
N GLY A 490 12.82 9.18 -2.33
CA GLY A 490 13.05 8.14 -1.34
C GLY A 490 14.52 7.81 -1.12
N ALA A 491 14.77 6.93 -0.14
CA ALA A 491 16.12 6.53 0.29
C ALA A 491 16.36 5.02 0.26
N ASP A 492 15.33 4.21 0.00
CA ASP A 492 15.45 2.77 -0.02
C ASP A 492 16.20 2.29 -1.26
N HIS A 493 17.15 1.39 -1.04
CA HIS A 493 17.91 0.74 -2.11
C HIS A 493 17.13 -0.40 -2.76
N TRP A 494 16.25 -1.07 -2.01
CA TRP A 494 15.43 -2.15 -2.58
C TRP A 494 14.24 -1.58 -3.36
N ALA A 495 14.01 -2.07 -4.57
CA ALA A 495 12.96 -1.60 -5.46
C ALA A 495 11.55 -1.76 -4.83
N PHE A 496 11.36 -2.79 -4.01
CA PHE A 496 10.10 -3.12 -3.34
C PHE A 496 9.89 -2.40 -1.99
N ALA A 497 10.89 -1.71 -1.44
CA ALA A 497 10.77 -0.93 -0.21
C ALA A 497 10.32 0.51 -0.51
N GLY A 498 9.68 1.16 0.47
CA GLY A 498 9.12 2.49 0.29
C GLY A 498 7.99 2.55 -0.74
N ASP A 499 7.85 3.67 -1.44
CA ASP A 499 6.86 3.81 -2.51
C ASP A 499 7.32 3.05 -3.77
N GLN A 500 6.58 1.99 -4.09
CA GLN A 500 6.84 1.15 -5.28
C GLN A 500 6.17 1.70 -6.54
N GLN A 501 5.15 2.57 -6.42
CA GLN A 501 4.31 2.95 -7.55
C GLN A 501 5.10 3.68 -8.65
N PRO A 502 5.96 4.67 -8.35
CA PRO A 502 6.76 5.33 -9.38
C PRO A 502 7.73 4.37 -10.08
N VAL A 503 8.28 3.39 -9.34
CA VAL A 503 9.16 2.34 -9.90
C VAL A 503 8.39 1.49 -10.89
N LEU A 504 7.26 0.91 -10.45
CA LEU A 504 6.43 0.02 -11.26
C LEU A 504 5.78 0.74 -12.46
N ALA A 505 5.36 1.99 -12.30
CA ALA A 505 4.82 2.81 -13.39
C ALA A 505 5.87 3.04 -14.49
N SER A 506 7.11 3.39 -14.09
CA SER A 506 8.22 3.60 -15.02
C SER A 506 8.57 2.32 -15.79
N ILE A 507 8.62 1.18 -15.08
CA ILE A 507 8.88 -0.14 -15.70
C ILE A 507 7.75 -0.50 -16.67
N ARG A 508 6.49 -0.33 -16.27
CA ARG A 508 5.33 -0.63 -17.11
C ARG A 508 5.33 0.20 -18.39
N GLN A 509 5.60 1.50 -18.28
CA GLN A 509 5.71 2.39 -19.43
C GLN A 509 6.84 1.95 -20.37
N PHE A 510 7.99 1.59 -19.81
CA PHE A 510 9.15 1.13 -20.58
C PHE A 510 8.87 -0.19 -21.30
N VAL A 511 8.39 -1.21 -20.59
CA VAL A 511 8.06 -2.52 -21.19
C VAL A 511 6.96 -2.37 -22.25
N GLY A 512 5.97 -1.51 -22.01
CA GLY A 512 4.93 -1.19 -22.99
C GLY A 512 5.48 -0.59 -24.28
N SER A 513 6.52 0.25 -24.21
CA SER A 513 7.17 0.85 -25.38
C SER A 513 8.01 -0.13 -26.23
N LEU A 514 8.43 -1.28 -25.64
CA LEU A 514 9.16 -2.32 -26.37
C LEU A 514 8.23 -3.19 -27.22
N ALA A 515 6.93 -3.10 -27.00
CA ALA A 515 5.91 -3.88 -27.71
C ALA A 515 5.40 -3.17 -28.97
N ALA A 516 5.65 -1.88 -29.12
CA ALA A 516 5.33 -1.05 -30.28
C ALA A 516 6.44 -1.16 -31.33
#